data_8ed67e1d1ae92d7629a58028c3af8647
#
_entry.id   8ed67e1d1ae92d7629a58028c3af8647
#
_cell.length_a   1.000
_cell.length_b   1.000
_cell.length_c   1.000
_cell.angle_alpha   90.00
_cell.angle_beta   90.00
_cell.angle_gamma   90.00
#
_symmetry.space_group_name_H-M   'P 1'
#
loop_
_entity.id
_entity.type
_entity.pdbx_description
1 polymer ?
#
loop_
_entity_poly.entity_id
_entity_poly.type
_entity_poly.pdbx_seq_one_letter_code
_entity_poly.pdbx_strand_id
1 'polypeptide(L)'
;MIISGEADEARRPALQRALKSSGLIEKVERFGAQRQKEKTMLTATKAKVAPGKLLINGQWNTGSGKAFDTVNPATGEVLTQISEASAQDVDQAVAAARKAFDDVAGPWRKMSASERGRILWRIGDLIEKNIDELAELETLDNGKPIFESRYVDMPMVADVFRYYAGWATKIHGETVNTFNNAFTYTLREPVGVVGAIVAWNFPLLLVSWKLGPALACGNCVVLKPAEDTSLTALRFGELCLEAGLPAGVLNIVTGGPVTGQALVKHPGVDKVAFTGSTSVGKEIMRSSADTLKRVTLELGGKSPNIVFSDSQMDAAVKGAINGIFYGKGEVCCAGSRLFVEKKVEDEFTTKLVEYAKKIKLGDPLDPKTRLGAIVSQKQMDTVLGYIEAGKKEGATVLSGGKRASVNGDHGYFIEPTIFGGVKNDMKIAQEEIFGPVLATLTFDDIEEVAALANNNPYGLAAAIWTNDIKKAHQLSLRLKAGTVWINTYGLMDAALPFGGFKQSGFGRELGMHAIEHYTELKSVWMSL
;
A
#
# COMPACT_ATOMS: atom_id res chain seq x y z
N MET A 1 -4.17 46.39 18.37
CA MET A 1 -3.80 47.32 17.30
C MET A 1 -4.34 46.71 16.01
N ILE A 2 -5.43 47.24 15.54
CA ILE A 2 -6.19 46.80 14.36
C ILE A 2 -5.36 47.25 13.15
N ILE A 3 -4.86 46.32 12.34
CA ILE A 3 -4.28 46.62 11.02
C ILE A 3 -5.33 46.21 9.99
N SER A 4 -5.86 47.21 9.34
CA SER A 4 -6.97 47.26 8.41
C SER A 4 -6.74 46.46 7.14
N GLY A 5 -7.83 45.91 6.61
CA GLY A 5 -7.92 45.08 5.37
C GLY A 5 -7.62 45.80 4.04
N GLU A 6 -7.07 47.02 4.00
CA GLU A 6 -6.80 47.76 2.77
C GLU A 6 -5.44 47.45 2.12
N ALA A 7 -4.51 46.81 2.85
CA ALA A 7 -3.19 46.45 2.30
C ALA A 7 -3.20 45.21 1.40
N ASP A 8 -4.25 44.40 1.44
CA ASP A 8 -4.36 43.13 0.69
C ASP A 8 -4.97 43.35 -0.72
N GLU A 9 -5.83 44.35 -0.90
CA GLU A 9 -6.40 44.66 -2.23
C GLU A 9 -5.39 45.30 -3.20
N ALA A 10 -4.44 46.10 -2.70
CA ALA A 10 -3.41 46.72 -3.53
C ALA A 10 -2.34 45.72 -4.05
N ARG A 11 -2.16 44.59 -3.39
CA ARG A 11 -1.20 43.53 -3.79
C ARG A 11 -1.74 42.51 -4.79
N ARG A 12 -3.06 42.35 -4.89
CA ARG A 12 -3.71 41.42 -5.81
C ARG A 12 -3.36 41.62 -7.30
N PRO A 13 -3.30 42.85 -7.87
CA PRO A 13 -2.96 43.03 -9.27
C PRO A 13 -1.49 42.75 -9.58
N ALA A 14 -0.58 42.96 -8.64
CA ALA A 14 0.84 42.66 -8.82
C ALA A 14 1.12 41.16 -8.75
N LEU A 15 0.46 40.45 -7.83
CA LEU A 15 0.53 39.00 -7.69
C LEU A 15 -0.08 38.30 -8.91
N GLN A 16 -1.22 38.79 -9.43
CA GLN A 16 -1.81 38.27 -10.65
C GLN A 16 -0.95 38.51 -11.90
N ARG A 17 -0.25 39.64 -11.99
CA ARG A 17 0.72 39.89 -13.08
C ARG A 17 1.95 38.99 -12.97
N ALA A 18 2.49 38.78 -11.79
CA ALA A 18 3.61 37.86 -11.54
C ALA A 18 3.25 36.39 -11.83
N LEU A 19 2.03 35.98 -11.50
CA LEU A 19 1.52 34.64 -11.79
C LEU A 19 1.22 34.44 -13.29
N LYS A 20 0.80 35.49 -14.01
CA LYS A 20 0.64 35.45 -15.48
C LYS A 20 2.00 35.41 -16.21
N SER A 21 2.98 36.17 -15.75
CA SER A 21 4.32 36.19 -16.37
C SER A 21 5.15 34.93 -16.13
N SER A 22 4.83 34.15 -15.10
CA SER A 22 5.50 32.87 -14.78
C SER A 22 4.93 31.65 -15.54
N GLY A 23 3.88 31.83 -16.35
CA GLY A 23 3.20 30.73 -17.03
C GLY A 23 2.45 29.76 -16.07
N LEU A 24 2.41 30.07 -14.78
CA LEU A 24 1.75 29.23 -13.77
C LEU A 24 0.23 29.22 -13.94
N ILE A 25 -0.36 30.35 -14.33
CA ILE A 25 -1.81 30.45 -14.57
C ILE A 25 -2.19 29.62 -15.80
N GLU A 26 -1.42 29.67 -16.89
CA GLU A 26 -1.65 28.84 -18.07
C GLU A 26 -1.46 27.34 -17.77
N LYS A 27 -0.51 26.97 -16.90
CA LYS A 27 -0.37 25.59 -16.42
C LYS A 27 -1.56 25.14 -15.58
N VAL A 28 -2.04 25.98 -14.66
CA VAL A 28 -3.21 25.67 -13.81
C VAL A 28 -4.49 25.62 -14.65
N GLU A 29 -4.65 26.53 -15.65
CA GLU A 29 -5.78 26.51 -16.58
C GLU A 29 -5.70 25.33 -17.56
N ARG A 30 -4.52 24.94 -18.04
CA ARG A 30 -4.33 23.69 -18.80
C ARG A 30 -4.64 22.45 -17.96
N PHE A 31 -4.20 22.40 -16.71
CA PHE A 31 -4.58 21.34 -15.77
C PHE A 31 -6.08 21.32 -15.49
N GLY A 32 -6.70 22.49 -15.34
CA GLY A 32 -8.15 22.63 -15.15
C GLY A 32 -8.96 22.23 -16.39
N ALA A 33 -8.51 22.65 -17.58
CA ALA A 33 -9.15 22.30 -18.87
C ALA A 33 -8.92 20.83 -19.24
N GLN A 34 -7.78 20.26 -18.90
CA GLN A 34 -7.50 18.83 -19.04
C GLN A 34 -8.36 18.02 -18.09
N ARG A 35 -8.50 18.42 -16.83
CA ARG A 35 -9.45 17.83 -15.87
C ARG A 35 -10.92 17.93 -16.34
N GLN A 36 -11.28 18.98 -17.07
CA GLN A 36 -12.65 19.18 -17.58
C GLN A 36 -12.92 18.37 -18.85
N LYS A 37 -11.90 18.14 -19.70
CA LYS A 37 -11.96 17.19 -20.82
C LYS A 37 -11.96 15.73 -20.34
N GLU A 38 -11.19 15.41 -19.29
CA GLU A 38 -11.16 14.08 -18.66
C GLU A 38 -12.47 13.74 -17.94
N LYS A 39 -13.24 14.74 -17.49
CA LYS A 39 -14.61 14.53 -16.96
C LYS A 39 -15.63 14.02 -17.98
N THR A 40 -15.31 14.04 -19.28
CA THR A 40 -16.27 13.72 -20.35
C THR A 40 -15.99 12.38 -21.04
N MET A 41 -14.96 11.61 -20.64
CA MET A 41 -14.61 10.34 -21.27
C MET A 41 -14.24 9.23 -20.26
N LEU A 42 -15.21 8.83 -19.45
CA LEU A 42 -15.27 7.47 -18.94
C LEU A 42 -16.29 6.72 -19.80
N THR A 43 -15.94 6.47 -21.05
CA THR A 43 -16.56 5.37 -21.80
C THR A 43 -15.96 4.11 -21.22
N ALA A 44 -16.80 3.30 -20.54
CA ALA A 44 -16.44 2.01 -20.00
C ALA A 44 -15.75 1.17 -21.08
N THR A 45 -14.44 1.14 -21.07
CA THR A 45 -13.65 0.15 -21.80
C THR A 45 -13.81 -1.11 -20.95
N LYS A 46 -14.66 -2.04 -21.37
CA LYS A 46 -14.76 -3.34 -20.68
C LYS A 46 -13.40 -4.00 -20.77
N ALA A 47 -12.63 -3.95 -19.70
CA ALA A 47 -11.38 -4.69 -19.59
C ALA A 47 -11.67 -6.15 -19.94
N LYS A 48 -10.95 -6.70 -20.92
CA LYS A 48 -11.10 -8.12 -21.25
C LYS A 48 -10.39 -8.92 -20.16
N VAL A 49 -11.19 -9.49 -19.28
CA VAL A 49 -10.67 -10.40 -18.25
C VAL A 49 -10.38 -11.74 -18.91
N ALA A 50 -9.08 -12.03 -19.14
CA ALA A 50 -8.63 -13.30 -19.67
C ALA A 50 -8.41 -14.32 -18.55
N PRO A 51 -8.49 -15.65 -18.83
CA PRO A 51 -8.09 -16.67 -17.85
C PRO A 51 -6.64 -16.47 -17.40
N GLY A 52 -6.45 -16.46 -16.07
CA GLY A 52 -5.15 -16.24 -15.45
C GLY A 52 -4.23 -17.45 -15.63
N LYS A 53 -3.00 -17.21 -16.08
CA LYS A 53 -1.94 -18.22 -16.22
C LYS A 53 -0.72 -17.81 -15.39
N LEU A 54 0.16 -18.78 -15.11
CA LEU A 54 1.45 -18.53 -14.47
C LEU A 54 2.42 -17.92 -15.48
N LEU A 55 3.24 -16.97 -15.06
CA LEU A 55 4.38 -16.49 -15.83
C LEU A 55 5.64 -17.15 -15.29
N ILE A 56 6.24 -18.07 -16.07
CA ILE A 56 7.49 -18.75 -15.70
C ILE A 56 8.47 -18.65 -16.85
N ASN A 57 9.67 -18.14 -16.58
CA ASN A 57 10.74 -17.98 -17.57
C ASN A 57 10.29 -17.22 -18.83
N GLY A 58 9.49 -16.17 -18.67
CA GLY A 58 8.98 -15.36 -19.78
C GLY A 58 7.85 -16.02 -20.59
N GLN A 59 7.33 -17.17 -20.17
CA GLN A 59 6.28 -17.93 -20.85
C GLN A 59 5.04 -18.05 -19.96
N TRP A 60 3.86 -17.93 -20.58
CA TRP A 60 2.58 -18.12 -19.91
C TRP A 60 2.18 -19.59 -19.92
N ASN A 61 2.08 -20.20 -18.73
CA ASN A 61 1.81 -21.61 -18.54
C ASN A 61 0.54 -21.81 -17.73
N THR A 62 -0.21 -22.87 -18.00
CA THR A 62 -1.27 -23.32 -17.10
C THR A 62 -0.62 -24.00 -15.91
N GLY A 63 -1.02 -23.58 -14.69
CA GLY A 63 -0.55 -24.24 -13.47
C GLY A 63 -1.07 -25.66 -13.34
N SER A 64 -0.33 -26.49 -12.63
CA SER A 64 -0.70 -27.90 -12.38
C SER A 64 -1.56 -28.11 -11.14
N GLY A 65 -1.83 -27.05 -10.35
CA GLY A 65 -2.79 -27.06 -9.26
C GLY A 65 -4.24 -26.90 -9.73
N LYS A 66 -5.18 -26.94 -8.80
CA LYS A 66 -6.61 -26.76 -9.08
C LYS A 66 -6.91 -25.28 -9.35
N ALA A 67 -7.41 -24.96 -10.55
CA ALA A 67 -7.86 -23.60 -10.86
C ALA A 67 -8.96 -23.14 -9.89
N PHE A 68 -8.99 -21.84 -9.61
CA PHE A 68 -9.98 -21.20 -8.75
C PHE A 68 -10.61 -19.98 -9.45
N ASP A 69 -11.81 -19.64 -9.02
CA ASP A 69 -12.54 -18.49 -9.56
C ASP A 69 -12.06 -17.20 -8.88
N THR A 70 -11.86 -16.14 -9.65
CA THR A 70 -11.82 -14.77 -9.11
C THR A 70 -13.18 -14.12 -9.32
N VAL A 71 -13.65 -13.37 -8.32
CA VAL A 71 -15.03 -12.91 -8.21
C VAL A 71 -15.06 -11.39 -8.14
N ASN A 72 -16.00 -10.76 -8.84
CA ASN A 72 -16.28 -9.34 -8.65
C ASN A 72 -16.98 -9.12 -7.29
N PRO A 73 -16.33 -8.46 -6.32
CA PRO A 73 -16.92 -8.27 -4.99
C PRO A 73 -18.23 -7.46 -4.98
N ALA A 74 -18.43 -6.63 -6.01
CA ALA A 74 -19.61 -5.76 -6.09
C ALA A 74 -20.86 -6.50 -6.58
N THR A 75 -20.71 -7.64 -7.28
CA THR A 75 -21.83 -8.41 -7.84
C THR A 75 -21.88 -9.85 -7.34
N GLY A 76 -20.77 -10.38 -6.83
CA GLY A 76 -20.62 -11.80 -6.50
C GLY A 76 -20.46 -12.70 -7.73
N GLU A 77 -20.35 -12.14 -8.94
CA GLU A 77 -20.19 -12.88 -10.17
C GLU A 77 -18.73 -13.26 -10.43
N VAL A 78 -18.53 -14.44 -11.01
CA VAL A 78 -17.20 -14.90 -11.43
C VAL A 78 -16.71 -14.06 -12.61
N LEU A 79 -15.53 -13.43 -12.45
CA LEU A 79 -14.87 -12.70 -13.52
C LEU A 79 -14.15 -13.64 -14.48
N THR A 80 -13.37 -14.56 -13.94
CA THR A 80 -12.61 -15.56 -14.71
C THR A 80 -12.05 -16.64 -13.77
N GLN A 81 -11.38 -17.62 -14.37
CA GLN A 81 -10.61 -18.64 -13.64
C GLN A 81 -9.12 -18.33 -13.64
N ILE A 82 -8.49 -18.56 -12.51
CA ILE A 82 -7.06 -18.40 -12.28
C ILE A 82 -6.40 -19.75 -12.09
N SER A 83 -5.32 -20.02 -12.81
CA SER A 83 -4.51 -21.23 -12.61
C SER A 83 -3.85 -21.19 -11.23
N GLU A 84 -3.91 -22.26 -10.46
CA GLU A 84 -3.16 -22.41 -9.23
C GLU A 84 -1.79 -23.07 -9.51
N ALA A 85 -0.73 -22.51 -8.93
CA ALA A 85 0.60 -23.10 -8.96
C ALA A 85 0.72 -24.18 -7.88
N SER A 86 1.14 -25.38 -8.27
CA SER A 86 1.60 -26.44 -7.36
C SER A 86 3.01 -26.16 -6.83
N ALA A 87 3.48 -26.97 -5.90
CA ALA A 87 4.87 -26.92 -5.44
C ALA A 87 5.87 -27.12 -6.60
N GLN A 88 5.55 -27.97 -7.58
CA GLN A 88 6.40 -28.19 -8.76
C GLN A 88 6.45 -26.94 -9.66
N ASP A 89 5.35 -26.21 -9.82
CA ASP A 89 5.34 -24.95 -10.58
C ASP A 89 6.18 -23.88 -9.86
N VAL A 90 6.12 -23.84 -8.53
CA VAL A 90 6.98 -22.97 -7.72
C VAL A 90 8.45 -23.34 -7.87
N ASP A 91 8.81 -24.63 -7.87
CA ASP A 91 10.17 -25.11 -8.15
C ASP A 91 10.66 -24.62 -9.52
N GLN A 92 9.83 -24.74 -10.56
CA GLN A 92 10.17 -24.27 -11.92
C GLN A 92 10.39 -22.74 -11.95
N ALA A 93 9.53 -21.98 -11.26
CA ALA A 93 9.64 -20.52 -11.18
C ALA A 93 10.92 -20.10 -10.46
N VAL A 94 11.25 -20.74 -9.33
CA VAL A 94 12.48 -20.47 -8.59
C VAL A 94 13.72 -20.91 -9.37
N ALA A 95 13.67 -22.07 -10.05
CA ALA A 95 14.77 -22.53 -10.92
C ALA A 95 15.02 -21.54 -12.08
N ALA A 96 13.96 -20.99 -12.69
CA ALA A 96 14.08 -19.97 -13.72
C ALA A 96 14.72 -18.69 -13.18
N ALA A 97 14.29 -18.24 -11.98
CA ALA A 97 14.87 -17.08 -11.30
C ALA A 97 16.34 -17.30 -10.93
N ARG A 98 16.68 -18.49 -10.38
CA ARG A 98 18.08 -18.87 -10.10
C ARG A 98 18.94 -18.84 -11.35
N LYS A 99 18.48 -19.45 -12.44
CA LYS A 99 19.22 -19.45 -13.72
C LYS A 99 19.47 -18.03 -14.21
N ALA A 100 18.46 -17.16 -14.18
CA ALA A 100 18.62 -15.76 -14.59
C ALA A 100 19.58 -14.98 -13.68
N PHE A 101 19.60 -15.28 -12.38
CA PHE A 101 20.48 -14.64 -11.40
C PHE A 101 21.92 -15.18 -11.42
N ASP A 102 22.10 -16.50 -11.47
CA ASP A 102 23.41 -17.14 -11.32
C ASP A 102 24.23 -17.16 -12.63
N ASP A 103 23.58 -17.07 -13.79
CA ASP A 103 24.27 -17.01 -15.08
C ASP A 103 24.95 -15.64 -15.27
N VAL A 104 26.23 -15.57 -14.86
CA VAL A 104 27.06 -14.36 -14.99
C VAL A 104 27.24 -13.92 -16.45
N ALA A 105 27.04 -14.81 -17.44
CA ALA A 105 27.07 -14.52 -18.86
C ALA A 105 25.69 -14.15 -19.42
N GLY A 106 24.65 -14.32 -18.61
CA GLY A 106 23.27 -14.06 -18.98
C GLY A 106 22.91 -12.58 -19.15
N PRO A 107 21.82 -12.30 -19.85
CA PRO A 107 21.44 -10.93 -20.19
C PRO A 107 21.19 -10.05 -18.95
N TRP A 108 20.61 -10.61 -17.87
CA TRP A 108 20.34 -9.85 -16.65
C TRP A 108 21.61 -9.47 -15.91
N ARG A 109 22.53 -10.42 -15.72
CA ARG A 109 23.79 -10.21 -14.99
C ARG A 109 24.79 -9.33 -15.74
N LYS A 110 24.78 -9.34 -17.06
CA LYS A 110 25.60 -8.45 -17.92
C LYS A 110 25.03 -7.05 -18.01
N MET A 111 23.75 -6.86 -17.70
CA MET A 111 23.09 -5.58 -17.83
C MET A 111 23.66 -4.59 -16.81
N SER A 112 24.08 -3.44 -17.28
CA SER A 112 24.55 -2.34 -16.42
C SER A 112 23.39 -1.81 -15.55
N ALA A 113 23.75 -1.15 -14.45
CA ALA A 113 22.77 -0.48 -13.59
C ALA A 113 21.91 0.54 -14.37
N SER A 114 22.53 1.26 -15.31
CA SER A 114 21.82 2.23 -16.17
C SER A 114 20.79 1.56 -17.09
N GLU A 115 21.09 0.38 -17.63
CA GLU A 115 20.16 -0.38 -18.48
C GLU A 115 18.99 -0.91 -17.66
N ARG A 116 19.23 -1.46 -16.45
CA ARG A 116 18.16 -1.84 -15.51
C ARG A 116 17.25 -0.66 -15.20
N GLY A 117 17.84 0.51 -14.89
CA GLY A 117 17.08 1.73 -14.66
C GLY A 117 16.19 2.12 -15.84
N ARG A 118 16.66 1.98 -17.08
CA ARG A 118 15.84 2.25 -18.28
C ARG A 118 14.67 1.27 -18.43
N ILE A 119 14.84 0.00 -18.06
CA ILE A 119 13.71 -0.96 -18.04
C ILE A 119 12.67 -0.53 -17.01
N LEU A 120 13.08 -0.20 -15.78
CA LEU A 120 12.16 0.24 -14.75
C LEU A 120 11.42 1.52 -15.15
N TRP A 121 12.10 2.46 -15.80
CA TRP A 121 11.46 3.66 -16.33
C TRP A 121 10.39 3.33 -17.37
N ARG A 122 10.72 2.44 -18.34
CA ARG A 122 9.73 1.98 -19.33
C ARG A 122 8.55 1.26 -18.72
N ILE A 123 8.74 0.49 -17.63
CA ILE A 123 7.63 -0.10 -16.88
C ILE A 123 6.71 1.00 -16.36
N GLY A 124 7.23 2.08 -15.77
CA GLY A 124 6.45 3.22 -15.33
C GLY A 124 5.65 3.88 -16.48
N ASP A 125 6.28 4.06 -17.64
CA ASP A 125 5.63 4.63 -18.83
C ASP A 125 4.51 3.72 -19.37
N LEU A 126 4.72 2.39 -19.36
CA LEU A 126 3.71 1.43 -19.78
C LEU A 126 2.53 1.37 -18.80
N ILE A 127 2.76 1.53 -17.50
CA ILE A 127 1.69 1.64 -16.51
C ILE A 127 0.84 2.88 -16.77
N GLU A 128 1.45 4.06 -16.98
CA GLU A 128 0.70 5.27 -17.32
C GLU A 128 -0.07 5.15 -18.62
N LYS A 129 0.53 4.55 -19.64
CA LYS A 129 -0.12 4.33 -20.95
C LYS A 129 -1.35 3.42 -20.84
N ASN A 130 -1.35 2.47 -19.91
CA ASN A 130 -2.43 1.49 -19.71
C ASN A 130 -3.22 1.78 -18.41
N ILE A 131 -3.19 3.01 -17.90
CA ILE A 131 -3.74 3.37 -16.58
C ILE A 131 -5.23 3.09 -16.44
N ASP A 132 -6.01 3.32 -17.49
CA ASP A 132 -7.46 3.11 -17.49
C ASP A 132 -7.79 1.61 -17.43
N GLU A 133 -7.11 0.78 -18.23
CA GLU A 133 -7.26 -0.68 -18.22
C GLU A 133 -6.88 -1.28 -16.86
N LEU A 134 -5.73 -0.89 -16.32
CA LEU A 134 -5.23 -1.39 -15.04
C LEU A 134 -6.15 -0.98 -13.88
N ALA A 135 -6.62 0.26 -13.87
CA ALA A 135 -7.53 0.76 -12.83
C ALA A 135 -8.89 0.06 -12.86
N GLU A 136 -9.46 -0.16 -14.06
CA GLU A 136 -10.71 -0.90 -14.21
C GLU A 136 -10.56 -2.36 -13.75
N LEU A 137 -9.47 -3.02 -14.17
CA LEU A 137 -9.16 -4.38 -13.78
C LEU A 137 -8.99 -4.52 -12.26
N GLU A 138 -8.26 -3.59 -11.62
CA GLU A 138 -8.08 -3.59 -10.17
C GLU A 138 -9.40 -3.32 -9.43
N THR A 139 -10.23 -2.43 -9.93
CA THR A 139 -11.55 -2.14 -9.36
C THR A 139 -12.48 -3.34 -9.44
N LEU A 140 -12.50 -4.04 -10.57
CA LEU A 140 -13.30 -5.26 -10.75
C LEU A 140 -12.87 -6.40 -9.81
N ASP A 141 -11.56 -6.58 -9.65
CA ASP A 141 -10.98 -7.69 -8.89
C ASP A 141 -11.00 -7.44 -7.37
N ASN A 142 -10.88 -6.16 -6.94
CA ASN A 142 -10.79 -5.78 -5.53
C ASN A 142 -12.10 -5.22 -4.95
N GLY A 143 -12.95 -4.62 -5.76
CA GLY A 143 -14.16 -3.92 -5.30
C GLY A 143 -13.93 -2.48 -4.82
N LYS A 144 -12.70 -1.92 -4.87
CA LYS A 144 -12.44 -0.52 -4.51
C LYS A 144 -13.00 0.43 -5.57
N PRO A 145 -13.35 1.68 -5.22
CA PRO A 145 -13.84 2.66 -6.18
C PRO A 145 -12.81 2.94 -7.28
N ILE A 146 -13.26 3.02 -8.53
CA ILE A 146 -12.42 3.37 -9.70
C ILE A 146 -11.67 4.69 -9.53
N PHE A 147 -12.22 5.61 -8.75
CA PHE A 147 -11.57 6.86 -8.40
C PHE A 147 -10.23 6.61 -7.68
N GLU A 148 -10.18 5.66 -6.74
CA GLU A 148 -8.97 5.32 -5.98
C GLU A 148 -7.96 4.62 -6.88
N SER A 149 -8.37 3.57 -7.60
CA SER A 149 -7.49 2.84 -8.52
C SER A 149 -6.87 3.76 -9.58
N ARG A 150 -7.70 4.59 -10.21
CA ARG A 150 -7.32 5.42 -11.37
C ARG A 150 -6.45 6.62 -11.01
N TYR A 151 -6.80 7.33 -9.92
CA TYR A 151 -6.20 8.64 -9.60
C TYR A 151 -5.21 8.60 -8.42
N VAL A 152 -5.14 7.49 -7.71
CA VAL A 152 -4.23 7.32 -6.56
C VAL A 152 -3.28 6.15 -6.80
N ASP A 153 -3.81 4.93 -6.95
CA ASP A 153 -2.98 3.74 -6.93
C ASP A 153 -2.09 3.62 -8.17
N MET A 154 -2.67 3.67 -9.38
CA MET A 154 -1.90 3.49 -10.62
C MET A 154 -0.84 4.58 -10.86
N PRO A 155 -1.11 5.88 -10.62
CA PRO A 155 -0.06 6.90 -10.70
C PRO A 155 1.09 6.62 -9.73
N MET A 156 0.79 6.22 -8.48
CA MET A 156 1.82 5.90 -7.51
C MET A 156 2.63 4.65 -7.89
N VAL A 157 2.02 3.65 -8.52
CA VAL A 157 2.74 2.48 -9.08
C VAL A 157 3.79 2.93 -10.09
N ALA A 158 3.41 3.80 -11.04
CA ALA A 158 4.34 4.33 -12.04
C ALA A 158 5.48 5.14 -11.40
N ASP A 159 5.15 5.99 -10.41
CA ASP A 159 6.12 6.81 -9.69
C ASP A 159 7.12 5.97 -8.89
N VAL A 160 6.70 4.87 -8.27
CA VAL A 160 7.59 3.94 -7.56
C VAL A 160 8.61 3.33 -8.52
N PHE A 161 8.20 2.85 -9.70
CA PHE A 161 9.16 2.31 -10.68
C PHE A 161 10.13 3.38 -11.19
N ARG A 162 9.67 4.60 -11.44
CA ARG A 162 10.53 5.73 -11.85
C ARG A 162 11.50 6.15 -10.74
N TYR A 163 11.05 6.17 -9.49
CA TYR A 163 11.91 6.45 -8.34
C TYR A 163 13.07 5.45 -8.27
N TYR A 164 12.78 4.14 -8.33
CA TYR A 164 13.82 3.12 -8.28
C TYR A 164 14.63 3.00 -9.58
N ALA A 165 14.10 3.38 -10.73
CA ALA A 165 14.88 3.56 -11.94
C ALA A 165 16.03 4.56 -11.73
N GLY A 166 15.74 5.66 -11.05
CA GLY A 166 16.74 6.65 -10.65
C GLY A 166 17.74 6.17 -9.61
N TRP A 167 17.40 5.15 -8.80
CA TRP A 167 18.28 4.57 -7.79
C TRP A 167 19.24 3.53 -8.35
N ALA A 168 18.95 2.86 -9.44
CA ALA A 168 19.76 1.77 -9.97
C ALA A 168 21.26 2.12 -10.09
N THR A 169 21.59 3.35 -10.47
CA THR A 169 22.96 3.85 -10.60
C THR A 169 23.53 4.50 -9.33
N LYS A 170 22.75 4.57 -8.25
CA LYS A 170 23.15 5.20 -6.98
C LYS A 170 23.37 4.18 -5.86
N ILE A 171 23.31 2.89 -6.18
CA ILE A 171 23.62 1.80 -5.26
C ILE A 171 25.13 1.58 -5.29
N HIS A 172 25.84 2.17 -4.35
CA HIS A 172 27.31 2.17 -4.28
C HIS A 172 27.78 1.71 -2.90
N GLY A 173 29.06 1.32 -2.83
CA GLY A 173 29.78 1.07 -1.60
C GLY A 173 30.60 2.30 -1.18
N GLU A 174 31.48 2.10 -0.23
CA GLU A 174 32.32 3.11 0.41
C GLU A 174 33.78 2.69 0.35
N THR A 175 34.70 3.64 0.32
CA THR A 175 36.10 3.43 0.63
C THR A 175 36.35 3.79 2.10
N VAL A 176 37.03 2.92 2.84
CA VAL A 176 37.23 3.07 4.27
C VAL A 176 38.72 3.14 4.57
N ASN A 177 39.17 4.18 5.30
CA ASN A 177 40.55 4.26 5.77
C ASN A 177 40.77 3.28 6.92
N THR A 178 41.67 2.33 6.73
CA THR A 178 42.02 1.32 7.74
C THR A 178 43.46 1.47 8.17
N PHE A 179 43.83 0.81 9.28
CA PHE A 179 45.21 0.63 9.66
C PHE A 179 45.89 -0.36 8.69
N ASN A 180 47.20 -0.35 8.58
CA ASN A 180 48.00 -1.13 7.65
C ASN A 180 48.05 -0.60 6.22
N ASN A 181 48.96 -1.14 5.44
CA ASN A 181 49.14 -0.82 4.02
C ASN A 181 48.12 -1.60 3.17
N ALA A 182 46.85 -1.18 3.27
CA ALA A 182 45.75 -1.83 2.56
C ALA A 182 44.80 -0.80 1.91
N PHE A 183 44.31 -1.12 0.74
CA PHE A 183 43.16 -0.44 0.14
C PHE A 183 41.89 -1.22 0.46
N THR A 184 40.91 -0.58 1.06
CA THR A 184 39.67 -1.23 1.47
C THR A 184 38.44 -0.51 0.89
N TYR A 185 37.46 -1.32 0.51
CA TYR A 185 36.18 -0.81 0.01
C TYR A 185 35.05 -1.78 0.32
N THR A 186 33.83 -1.29 0.25
CA THR A 186 32.64 -2.12 0.34
C THR A 186 31.93 -2.19 -1.00
N LEU A 187 31.20 -3.28 -1.23
CA LEU A 187 30.31 -3.49 -2.37
C LEU A 187 28.90 -3.80 -1.87
N ARG A 188 27.90 -3.30 -2.56
CA ARG A 188 26.50 -3.73 -2.38
C ARG A 188 26.15 -4.68 -3.52
N GLU A 189 25.96 -5.94 -3.18
CA GLU A 189 25.56 -6.99 -4.13
C GLU A 189 24.07 -7.33 -3.96
N PRO A 190 23.33 -7.69 -5.03
CA PRO A 190 21.95 -8.14 -4.89
C PRO A 190 21.87 -9.39 -4.01
N VAL A 191 20.82 -9.50 -3.19
CA VAL A 191 20.63 -10.66 -2.28
C VAL A 191 20.39 -11.96 -3.03
N GLY A 192 19.82 -11.95 -4.25
CA GLY A 192 19.57 -13.14 -5.04
C GLY A 192 18.17 -13.27 -5.59
N VAL A 193 17.52 -14.40 -5.30
CA VAL A 193 16.11 -14.65 -5.64
C VAL A 193 15.20 -14.24 -4.50
N VAL A 194 14.25 -13.36 -4.82
CA VAL A 194 13.27 -12.81 -3.87
C VAL A 194 11.92 -13.46 -4.09
N GLY A 195 11.38 -14.12 -3.08
CA GLY A 195 9.98 -14.50 -2.99
C GLY A 195 9.16 -13.29 -2.52
N ALA A 196 8.41 -12.66 -3.41
CA ALA A 196 7.56 -11.52 -3.09
C ALA A 196 6.11 -11.99 -2.96
N ILE A 197 5.49 -11.78 -1.78
CA ILE A 197 4.10 -12.15 -1.50
C ILE A 197 3.36 -10.90 -1.08
N VAL A 198 2.27 -10.57 -1.78
CA VAL A 198 1.52 -9.33 -1.58
C VAL A 198 0.09 -9.59 -1.14
N ALA A 199 -0.47 -8.65 -0.37
CA ALA A 199 -1.85 -8.66 0.05
C ALA A 199 -2.80 -8.16 -1.05
N TRP A 200 -4.09 -8.37 -0.85
CA TRP A 200 -5.14 -8.10 -1.81
C TRP A 200 -5.66 -6.64 -1.81
N ASN A 201 -5.34 -5.84 -0.80
CA ASN A 201 -5.95 -4.51 -0.63
C ASN A 201 -5.41 -3.41 -1.57
N PHE A 202 -4.15 -3.49 -1.94
CA PHE A 202 -3.51 -2.64 -2.95
C PHE A 202 -2.70 -3.50 -3.92
N PRO A 203 -3.37 -4.27 -4.80
CA PRO A 203 -2.73 -5.35 -5.55
C PRO A 203 -1.47 -4.91 -6.29
N LEU A 204 -1.58 -4.01 -7.26
CA LEU A 204 -0.43 -3.61 -8.07
C LEU A 204 0.51 -2.64 -7.33
N LEU A 205 -0.02 -1.82 -6.42
CA LEU A 205 0.80 -0.90 -5.65
C LEU A 205 1.79 -1.66 -4.75
N LEU A 206 1.34 -2.68 -4.02
CA LEU A 206 2.22 -3.51 -3.18
C LEU A 206 3.22 -4.35 -4.01
N VAL A 207 2.85 -4.74 -5.23
CA VAL A 207 3.80 -5.33 -6.18
C VAL A 207 4.92 -4.35 -6.49
N SER A 208 4.59 -3.09 -6.79
CA SER A 208 5.60 -2.08 -7.13
C SER A 208 6.57 -1.80 -5.98
N TRP A 209 6.08 -1.80 -4.72
CA TRP A 209 6.90 -1.57 -3.54
C TRP A 209 7.98 -2.63 -3.35
N LYS A 210 7.72 -3.86 -3.78
CA LYS A 210 8.69 -4.97 -3.70
C LYS A 210 9.56 -5.08 -4.94
N LEU A 211 8.96 -5.01 -6.13
CA LEU A 211 9.67 -5.21 -7.39
C LEU A 211 10.54 -4.02 -7.77
N GLY A 212 10.11 -2.80 -7.50
CA GLY A 212 10.89 -1.59 -7.78
C GLY A 212 12.31 -1.67 -7.22
N PRO A 213 12.49 -1.78 -5.89
CA PRO A 213 13.81 -1.88 -5.28
C PRO A 213 14.52 -3.19 -5.62
N ALA A 214 13.81 -4.33 -5.65
CA ALA A 214 14.41 -5.63 -5.97
C ALA A 214 15.10 -5.63 -7.35
N LEU A 215 14.39 -5.17 -8.37
CA LEU A 215 14.89 -5.12 -9.76
C LEU A 215 15.97 -4.03 -9.93
N ALA A 216 15.84 -2.87 -9.28
CA ALA A 216 16.87 -1.84 -9.29
C ALA A 216 18.21 -2.37 -8.76
N CYS A 217 18.18 -3.17 -7.69
CA CYS A 217 19.36 -3.82 -7.10
C CYS A 217 19.92 -4.97 -7.96
N GLY A 218 19.16 -5.48 -8.95
CA GLY A 218 19.59 -6.59 -9.81
C GLY A 218 19.18 -7.98 -9.32
N ASN A 219 18.23 -8.08 -8.39
CA ASN A 219 17.64 -9.35 -7.96
C ASN A 219 16.71 -9.93 -9.02
N CYS A 220 16.40 -11.22 -8.90
CA CYS A 220 15.32 -11.89 -9.61
C CYS A 220 14.15 -12.16 -8.65
N VAL A 221 12.92 -12.16 -9.15
CA VAL A 221 11.72 -12.21 -8.30
C VAL A 221 10.78 -13.34 -8.73
N VAL A 222 10.27 -14.07 -7.73
CA VAL A 222 9.10 -14.91 -7.84
C VAL A 222 7.97 -14.23 -7.07
N LEU A 223 7.01 -13.68 -7.79
CA LEU A 223 5.87 -12.94 -7.24
C LEU A 223 4.69 -13.87 -7.02
N LYS A 224 4.11 -13.86 -5.81
CA LYS A 224 2.81 -14.44 -5.52
C LYS A 224 1.81 -13.35 -5.15
N PRO A 225 0.90 -12.94 -6.05
CA PRO A 225 -0.22 -12.07 -5.70
C PRO A 225 -1.19 -12.79 -4.77
N ALA A 226 -2.05 -12.03 -4.10
CA ALA A 226 -3.16 -12.62 -3.34
C ALA A 226 -4.14 -13.34 -4.27
N GLU A 227 -4.73 -14.41 -3.79
CA GLU A 227 -5.70 -15.19 -4.55
C GLU A 227 -6.97 -14.39 -4.91
N ASP A 228 -7.39 -13.50 -4.02
CA ASP A 228 -8.57 -12.65 -4.23
C ASP A 228 -8.35 -11.54 -5.29
N THR A 229 -7.09 -11.20 -5.64
CA THR A 229 -6.78 -10.05 -6.52
C THR A 229 -5.51 -10.28 -7.36
N SER A 230 -5.58 -11.26 -8.25
CA SER A 230 -4.41 -11.65 -9.07
C SER A 230 -4.32 -10.93 -10.42
N LEU A 231 -5.42 -10.37 -10.92
CA LEU A 231 -5.55 -9.97 -12.32
C LEU A 231 -4.58 -8.87 -12.74
N THR A 232 -4.44 -7.81 -11.94
CA THR A 232 -3.51 -6.70 -12.26
C THR A 232 -2.05 -7.13 -12.22
N ALA A 233 -1.68 -8.07 -11.33
CA ALA A 233 -0.33 -8.61 -11.28
C ALA A 233 0.02 -9.43 -12.54
N LEU A 234 -0.94 -10.18 -13.09
CA LEU A 234 -0.78 -10.93 -14.33
C LEU A 234 -0.63 -9.98 -15.52
N ARG A 235 -1.51 -8.98 -15.64
CA ARG A 235 -1.39 -7.95 -16.71
C ARG A 235 -0.08 -7.18 -16.61
N PHE A 236 0.36 -6.86 -15.40
CA PHE A 236 1.65 -6.24 -15.14
C PHE A 236 2.83 -7.11 -15.63
N GLY A 237 2.74 -8.43 -15.48
CA GLY A 237 3.73 -9.35 -16.04
C GLY A 237 3.92 -9.19 -17.55
N GLU A 238 2.83 -9.00 -18.30
CA GLU A 238 2.89 -8.72 -19.75
C GLU A 238 3.61 -7.39 -20.03
N LEU A 239 3.29 -6.33 -19.25
CA LEU A 239 3.94 -5.02 -19.39
C LEU A 239 5.44 -5.08 -19.06
N CYS A 240 5.86 -5.91 -18.11
CA CYS A 240 7.27 -6.14 -17.82
C CYS A 240 8.02 -6.78 -19.00
N LEU A 241 7.41 -7.76 -19.66
CA LEU A 241 7.98 -8.38 -20.87
C LEU A 241 8.04 -7.37 -22.03
N GLU A 242 6.99 -6.55 -22.22
CA GLU A 242 6.96 -5.47 -23.22
C GLU A 242 8.04 -4.42 -22.94
N ALA A 243 8.33 -4.10 -21.66
CA ALA A 243 9.41 -3.21 -21.27
C ALA A 243 10.81 -3.77 -21.54
N GLY A 244 10.91 -5.06 -21.91
CA GLY A 244 12.17 -5.74 -22.19
C GLY A 244 12.85 -6.35 -20.96
N LEU A 245 12.07 -6.67 -19.91
CA LEU A 245 12.60 -7.44 -18.78
C LEU A 245 12.98 -8.85 -19.24
N PRO A 246 14.22 -9.34 -19.02
CA PRO A 246 14.64 -10.64 -19.50
C PRO A 246 13.84 -11.80 -18.88
N ALA A 247 13.70 -12.89 -19.65
CA ALA A 247 13.05 -14.10 -19.16
C ALA A 247 13.70 -14.61 -17.86
N GLY A 248 12.88 -15.10 -16.92
CA GLY A 248 13.31 -15.60 -15.62
C GLY A 248 13.53 -14.53 -14.54
N VAL A 249 13.72 -13.25 -14.90
CA VAL A 249 13.93 -12.17 -13.92
C VAL A 249 12.67 -11.92 -13.09
N LEU A 250 11.50 -11.96 -13.72
CA LEU A 250 10.20 -11.96 -13.05
C LEU A 250 9.45 -13.24 -13.40
N ASN A 251 8.99 -13.94 -12.35
CA ASN A 251 8.08 -15.08 -12.48
C ASN A 251 6.87 -14.79 -11.59
N ILE A 252 5.66 -15.16 -12.04
CA ILE A 252 4.41 -14.93 -11.30
C ILE A 252 3.71 -16.27 -11.10
N VAL A 253 3.52 -16.64 -9.85
CA VAL A 253 2.83 -17.87 -9.44
C VAL A 253 1.58 -17.50 -8.63
N THR A 254 0.42 -17.76 -9.18
CA THR A 254 -0.89 -17.55 -8.54
C THR A 254 -1.27 -18.75 -7.70
N GLY A 255 -2.04 -18.54 -6.64
CA GLY A 255 -2.52 -19.61 -5.76
C GLY A 255 -2.70 -19.14 -4.31
N GLY A 256 -3.24 -20.05 -3.51
CA GLY A 256 -3.56 -19.84 -2.10
C GLY A 256 -2.38 -20.06 -1.15
N PRO A 257 -2.69 -20.41 0.12
CA PRO A 257 -1.67 -20.61 1.17
C PRO A 257 -0.63 -21.68 0.86
N VAL A 258 -1.01 -22.77 0.16
CA VAL A 258 -0.11 -23.87 -0.19
C VAL A 258 1.01 -23.38 -1.11
N THR A 259 0.66 -22.64 -2.15
CA THR A 259 1.62 -22.00 -3.08
C THR A 259 2.54 -21.03 -2.34
N GLY A 260 1.98 -20.22 -1.41
CA GLY A 260 2.75 -19.30 -0.58
C GLY A 260 3.75 -20.01 0.32
N GLN A 261 3.35 -21.11 0.98
CA GLN A 261 4.23 -21.91 1.82
C GLN A 261 5.34 -22.59 1.01
N ALA A 262 5.03 -23.12 -0.18
CA ALA A 262 6.03 -23.69 -1.07
C ALA A 262 7.12 -22.66 -1.42
N LEU A 263 6.72 -21.43 -1.76
CA LEU A 263 7.65 -20.34 -2.06
C LEU A 263 8.50 -19.95 -0.84
N VAL A 264 7.89 -19.79 0.33
CA VAL A 264 8.58 -19.40 1.57
C VAL A 264 9.61 -20.45 2.01
N LYS A 265 9.26 -21.74 1.91
CA LYS A 265 10.13 -22.85 2.34
C LYS A 265 11.19 -23.22 1.30
N HIS A 266 11.08 -22.72 0.06
CA HIS A 266 11.96 -23.13 -1.03
C HIS A 266 13.44 -22.76 -0.74
N PRO A 267 14.39 -23.70 -0.82
CA PRO A 267 15.80 -23.46 -0.49
C PRO A 267 16.49 -22.50 -1.47
N GLY A 268 16.01 -22.44 -2.72
CA GLY A 268 16.52 -21.53 -3.75
C GLY A 268 16.02 -20.08 -3.64
N VAL A 269 15.26 -19.74 -2.60
CA VAL A 269 14.82 -18.36 -2.29
C VAL A 269 15.71 -17.79 -1.21
N ASP A 270 16.37 -16.67 -1.48
CA ASP A 270 17.32 -16.01 -0.56
C ASP A 270 16.62 -15.01 0.38
N LYS A 271 15.52 -14.43 -0.10
CA LYS A 271 14.74 -13.43 0.64
C LYS A 271 13.25 -13.63 0.44
N VAL A 272 12.48 -13.42 1.51
CA VAL A 272 11.03 -13.28 1.44
C VAL A 272 10.65 -11.83 1.79
N ALA A 273 9.92 -11.18 0.89
CA ALA A 273 9.29 -9.89 1.12
C ALA A 273 7.77 -10.10 1.19
N PHE A 274 7.18 -9.86 2.35
CA PHE A 274 5.77 -10.17 2.62
C PHE A 274 4.99 -8.94 3.06
N THR A 275 3.80 -8.76 2.50
CA THR A 275 2.76 -7.89 3.03
C THR A 275 1.49 -8.70 3.25
N GLY A 276 0.92 -8.63 4.45
CA GLY A 276 -0.31 -9.35 4.80
C GLY A 276 -0.60 -9.39 6.30
N SER A 277 -1.33 -10.41 6.75
CA SER A 277 -1.73 -10.51 8.16
C SER A 277 -0.55 -10.83 9.09
N THR A 278 -0.63 -10.32 10.33
CA THR A 278 0.38 -10.58 11.36
C THR A 278 0.55 -12.08 11.67
N SER A 279 -0.53 -12.86 11.61
CA SER A 279 -0.47 -14.30 11.83
C SER A 279 0.36 -15.03 10.77
N VAL A 280 0.16 -14.69 9.50
CA VAL A 280 0.94 -15.24 8.37
C VAL A 280 2.39 -14.75 8.43
N GLY A 281 2.64 -13.49 8.78
CA GLY A 281 3.99 -12.95 8.97
C GLY A 281 4.78 -13.74 10.03
N LYS A 282 4.16 -14.10 11.15
CA LYS A 282 4.78 -14.95 12.18
C LYS A 282 5.10 -16.35 11.66
N GLU A 283 4.26 -16.93 10.81
CA GLU A 283 4.50 -18.24 10.19
C GLU A 283 5.66 -18.18 9.18
N ILE A 284 5.73 -17.13 8.39
CA ILE A 284 6.86 -16.89 7.47
C ILE A 284 8.17 -16.79 8.25
N MET A 285 8.21 -16.06 9.38
CA MET A 285 9.38 -15.99 10.25
C MET A 285 9.84 -17.37 10.71
N ARG A 286 8.91 -18.21 11.20
CA ARG A 286 9.24 -19.58 11.66
C ARG A 286 9.80 -20.41 10.50
N SER A 287 9.13 -20.38 9.36
CA SER A 287 9.53 -21.18 8.19
C SER A 287 10.84 -20.70 7.54
N SER A 288 11.21 -19.44 7.72
CA SER A 288 12.44 -18.88 7.17
C SER A 288 13.68 -19.20 8.01
N ALA A 289 13.49 -19.60 9.26
CA ALA A 289 14.58 -19.90 10.20
C ALA A 289 15.47 -21.08 9.73
N ASP A 290 14.88 -22.09 9.10
CA ASP A 290 15.60 -23.30 8.65
C ASP A 290 16.70 -23.00 7.61
N THR A 291 16.57 -21.92 6.86
CA THR A 291 17.52 -21.54 5.81
C THR A 291 18.20 -20.19 6.07
N LEU A 292 17.88 -19.53 7.19
CA LEU A 292 18.34 -18.18 7.55
C LEU A 292 18.11 -17.14 6.45
N LYS A 293 17.10 -17.36 5.59
CA LYS A 293 16.78 -16.41 4.51
C LYS A 293 16.32 -15.08 5.08
N ARG A 294 16.63 -14.01 4.39
CA ARG A 294 16.23 -12.66 4.79
C ARG A 294 14.72 -12.50 4.70
N VAL A 295 14.14 -11.78 5.65
CA VAL A 295 12.70 -11.52 5.68
C VAL A 295 12.46 -10.03 5.90
N THR A 296 11.52 -9.46 5.17
CA THR A 296 10.88 -8.18 5.48
C THR A 296 9.37 -8.39 5.56
N LEU A 297 8.75 -7.81 6.59
CA LEU A 297 7.34 -8.01 6.89
C LEU A 297 6.65 -6.65 7.03
N GLU A 298 5.63 -6.43 6.21
CA GLU A 298 4.66 -5.35 6.33
C GLU A 298 3.32 -5.96 6.71
N LEU A 299 2.90 -5.71 7.96
CA LEU A 299 1.79 -6.42 8.58
C LEU A 299 0.66 -5.46 8.95
N GLY A 300 -0.30 -5.96 9.73
CA GLY A 300 -1.46 -5.21 10.15
C GLY A 300 -1.17 -3.99 11.02
N GLY A 301 -2.18 -3.16 11.20
CA GLY A 301 -2.13 -1.97 12.02
C GLY A 301 -3.43 -1.70 12.77
N LYS A 302 -3.33 -0.85 13.79
CA LYS A 302 -4.46 -0.28 14.53
C LYS A 302 -4.14 1.18 14.85
N SER A 303 -3.97 1.96 13.79
CA SER A 303 -3.35 3.28 13.87
C SER A 303 -4.21 4.27 14.65
N PRO A 304 -3.63 4.99 15.62
CA PRO A 304 -4.29 6.08 16.30
C PRO A 304 -4.37 7.32 15.41
N ASN A 305 -5.54 7.96 15.37
CA ASN A 305 -5.79 9.24 14.74
C ASN A 305 -6.24 10.20 15.85
N ILE A 306 -5.40 11.18 16.21
CA ILE A 306 -5.51 11.94 17.46
C ILE A 306 -5.90 13.37 17.15
N VAL A 307 -7.03 13.84 17.71
CA VAL A 307 -7.59 15.17 17.45
C VAL A 307 -7.64 15.97 18.74
N PHE A 308 -6.88 17.07 18.79
CA PHE A 308 -6.91 18.04 19.87
C PHE A 308 -7.94 19.14 19.59
N SER A 309 -8.44 19.77 20.67
CA SER A 309 -9.45 20.82 20.61
C SER A 309 -9.01 22.09 19.87
N ASP A 310 -7.70 22.32 19.76
CA ASP A 310 -7.11 23.45 19.03
C ASP A 310 -6.92 23.17 17.52
N SER A 311 -7.30 21.98 17.04
CA SER A 311 -7.17 21.62 15.61
C SER A 311 -8.18 22.37 14.72
N GLN A 312 -7.90 22.40 13.43
CA GLN A 312 -8.89 22.84 12.44
C GLN A 312 -9.98 21.76 12.28
N MET A 313 -11.11 21.95 12.98
CA MET A 313 -12.21 20.99 13.12
C MET A 313 -12.60 20.32 11.81
N ASP A 314 -12.94 21.09 10.78
CA ASP A 314 -13.42 20.53 9.51
C ASP A 314 -12.33 19.76 8.74
N ALA A 315 -11.07 20.15 8.87
CA ALA A 315 -9.95 19.43 8.29
C ALA A 315 -9.71 18.10 9.02
N ALA A 316 -9.76 18.12 10.35
CA ALA A 316 -9.60 16.92 11.19
C ALA A 316 -10.74 15.91 10.95
N VAL A 317 -12.01 16.39 10.85
CA VAL A 317 -13.16 15.51 10.51
C VAL A 317 -12.97 14.86 9.14
N LYS A 318 -12.60 15.63 8.09
CA LYS A 318 -12.32 15.08 6.76
C LYS A 318 -11.15 14.09 6.80
N GLY A 319 -10.10 14.40 7.56
CA GLY A 319 -8.96 13.51 7.75
C GLY A 319 -9.34 12.21 8.47
N ALA A 320 -10.22 12.27 9.48
CA ALA A 320 -10.73 11.08 10.15
C ALA A 320 -11.58 10.21 9.21
N ILE A 321 -12.47 10.83 8.42
CA ILE A 321 -13.29 10.13 7.39
C ILE A 321 -12.39 9.45 6.35
N ASN A 322 -11.43 10.17 5.78
CA ASN A 322 -10.50 9.60 4.80
C ASN A 322 -9.61 8.52 5.43
N GLY A 323 -9.18 8.73 6.67
CA GLY A 323 -8.30 7.80 7.39
C GLY A 323 -8.89 6.41 7.60
N ILE A 324 -10.22 6.27 7.61
CA ILE A 324 -10.89 4.98 7.83
C ILE A 324 -11.69 4.50 6.61
N PHE A 325 -12.34 5.38 5.83
CA PHE A 325 -13.24 4.93 4.77
C PHE A 325 -12.60 4.88 3.39
N TYR A 326 -11.41 5.49 3.19
CA TYR A 326 -10.58 5.25 2.01
C TYR A 326 -10.24 3.75 1.91
N GLY A 327 -10.19 3.22 0.70
CA GLY A 327 -9.92 1.79 0.48
C GLY A 327 -10.89 0.88 1.21
N LYS A 328 -12.12 1.34 1.52
CA LYS A 328 -13.16 0.58 2.25
C LYS A 328 -12.74 0.22 3.69
N GLY A 329 -11.75 0.92 4.25
CA GLY A 329 -11.14 0.58 5.53
C GLY A 329 -10.24 -0.66 5.49
N GLU A 330 -10.06 -1.26 4.35
CA GLU A 330 -9.16 -2.38 4.08
C GLU A 330 -7.72 -1.87 3.84
N VAL A 331 -7.24 -1.05 4.77
CA VAL A 331 -5.96 -0.35 4.71
C VAL A 331 -5.17 -0.64 5.97
N CYS A 332 -3.95 -1.16 5.82
CA CYS A 332 -3.09 -1.54 6.95
C CYS A 332 -2.80 -0.36 7.91
N CYS A 333 -2.65 0.85 7.37
CA CYS A 333 -2.44 2.06 8.15
C CYS A 333 -3.73 2.86 8.42
N ALA A 334 -4.93 2.27 8.25
CA ALA A 334 -6.19 2.96 8.53
C ALA A 334 -6.25 3.54 9.94
N GLY A 335 -6.71 4.80 10.06
CA GLY A 335 -6.91 5.50 11.34
C GLY A 335 -8.11 4.96 12.11
N SER A 336 -8.11 3.65 12.35
CA SER A 336 -9.26 2.91 12.87
C SER A 336 -9.53 3.10 14.37
N ARG A 337 -8.57 3.73 15.12
CA ARG A 337 -8.79 4.27 16.46
C ARG A 337 -8.73 5.79 16.41
N LEU A 338 -9.86 6.45 16.55
CA LEU A 338 -9.95 7.89 16.62
C LEU A 338 -10.00 8.34 18.09
N PHE A 339 -8.97 9.06 18.51
CA PHE A 339 -8.92 9.71 19.82
C PHE A 339 -9.31 11.17 19.69
N VAL A 340 -10.34 11.60 20.43
CA VAL A 340 -10.84 12.98 20.42
C VAL A 340 -10.69 13.59 21.80
N GLU A 341 -10.09 14.79 21.91
CA GLU A 341 -10.04 15.50 23.19
C GLU A 341 -11.47 15.79 23.67
N LYS A 342 -11.79 15.43 24.93
CA LYS A 342 -13.14 15.50 25.50
C LYS A 342 -13.84 16.83 25.29
N LYS A 343 -13.09 17.95 25.29
CA LYS A 343 -13.64 19.29 25.10
C LYS A 343 -14.39 19.51 23.80
N VAL A 344 -14.11 18.71 22.77
CA VAL A 344 -14.69 18.84 21.42
C VAL A 344 -15.38 17.57 20.95
N GLU A 345 -15.54 16.57 21.82
CA GLU A 345 -16.08 15.24 21.46
C GLU A 345 -17.46 15.34 20.80
N ASP A 346 -18.40 16.04 21.42
CA ASP A 346 -19.78 16.12 20.95
C ASP A 346 -19.87 16.80 19.57
N GLU A 347 -19.18 17.94 19.40
CA GLU A 347 -19.18 18.66 18.13
C GLU A 347 -18.49 17.85 17.05
N PHE A 348 -17.32 17.28 17.35
CA PHE A 348 -16.55 16.49 16.41
C PHE A 348 -17.31 15.24 15.96
N THR A 349 -17.88 14.50 16.91
CA THR A 349 -18.63 13.26 16.64
C THR A 349 -19.89 13.53 15.83
N THR A 350 -20.62 14.61 16.13
CA THR A 350 -21.79 15.04 15.34
C THR A 350 -21.40 15.27 13.87
N LYS A 351 -20.38 16.09 13.63
CA LYS A 351 -19.88 16.35 12.27
C LYS A 351 -19.39 15.09 11.58
N LEU A 352 -18.66 14.22 12.30
CA LEU A 352 -18.13 12.96 11.78
C LEU A 352 -19.26 12.05 11.27
N VAL A 353 -20.33 11.88 12.05
CA VAL A 353 -21.51 11.08 11.68
C VAL A 353 -22.24 11.69 10.49
N GLU A 354 -22.38 13.02 10.45
CA GLU A 354 -22.99 13.71 9.30
C GLU A 354 -22.20 13.50 7.99
N TYR A 355 -20.87 13.53 8.05
CA TYR A 355 -20.01 13.23 6.89
C TYR A 355 -20.10 11.76 6.47
N ALA A 356 -20.07 10.84 7.42
CA ALA A 356 -20.18 9.41 7.13
C ALA A 356 -21.49 9.05 6.40
N LYS A 357 -22.62 9.65 6.81
CA LYS A 357 -23.93 9.48 6.15
C LYS A 357 -23.97 9.98 4.69
N LYS A 358 -23.05 10.87 4.30
CA LYS A 358 -22.95 11.42 2.92
C LYS A 358 -22.06 10.58 2.01
N ILE A 359 -21.36 9.56 2.55
CA ILE A 359 -20.51 8.69 1.76
C ILE A 359 -21.40 7.87 0.81
N LYS A 360 -21.17 8.02 -0.50
CA LYS A 360 -21.92 7.27 -1.51
C LYS A 360 -21.34 5.87 -1.64
N LEU A 361 -22.13 4.86 -1.20
CA LEU A 361 -21.92 3.47 -1.53
C LEU A 361 -22.51 3.20 -2.92
N GLY A 362 -21.91 2.28 -3.67
CA GLY A 362 -22.45 1.93 -4.99
C GLY A 362 -21.50 1.07 -5.82
N ASP A 363 -21.85 0.92 -7.09
CA ASP A 363 -21.00 0.28 -8.08
C ASP A 363 -19.59 0.92 -8.05
N PRO A 364 -18.52 0.14 -7.81
CA PRO A 364 -17.16 0.64 -7.77
C PRO A 364 -16.70 1.31 -9.08
N LEU A 365 -17.29 0.94 -10.22
CA LEU A 365 -16.99 1.55 -11.52
C LEU A 365 -17.71 2.90 -11.72
N ASP A 366 -18.72 3.26 -10.90
CA ASP A 366 -19.30 4.60 -10.93
C ASP A 366 -18.29 5.62 -10.36
N PRO A 367 -17.84 6.62 -11.13
CA PRO A 367 -16.89 7.65 -10.67
C PRO A 367 -17.36 8.44 -9.44
N LYS A 368 -18.65 8.38 -9.12
CA LYS A 368 -19.24 9.05 -7.95
C LYS A 368 -19.22 8.19 -6.69
N THR A 369 -18.97 6.90 -6.79
CA THR A 369 -18.85 6.00 -5.65
C THR A 369 -17.64 6.38 -4.82
N ARG A 370 -17.79 6.35 -3.48
CA ARG A 370 -16.76 6.68 -2.51
C ARG A 370 -16.47 5.55 -1.54
N LEU A 371 -17.36 4.57 -1.46
CA LEU A 371 -17.16 3.33 -0.71
C LEU A 371 -17.64 2.16 -1.56
N GLY A 372 -16.72 1.30 -1.94
CA GLY A 372 -16.97 0.13 -2.77
C GLY A 372 -17.31 -1.12 -1.95
N ALA A 373 -17.21 -2.29 -2.58
CA ALA A 373 -17.47 -3.58 -1.96
C ALA A 373 -16.24 -4.10 -1.20
N ILE A 374 -16.46 -4.76 -0.07
CA ILE A 374 -15.45 -5.55 0.66
C ILE A 374 -14.94 -6.67 -0.25
N VAL A 375 -13.66 -6.97 -0.19
CA VAL A 375 -13.00 -7.85 -1.18
C VAL A 375 -13.64 -9.23 -1.32
N SER A 376 -14.18 -9.80 -0.25
CA SER A 376 -14.77 -11.15 -0.27
C SER A 376 -15.85 -11.33 0.79
N GLN A 377 -16.70 -12.36 0.62
CA GLN A 377 -17.67 -12.76 1.63
C GLN A 377 -17.02 -13.05 2.98
N LYS A 378 -15.89 -13.78 2.98
CA LYS A 378 -15.14 -14.10 4.19
C LYS A 378 -14.71 -12.83 4.95
N GLN A 379 -14.22 -11.83 4.24
CA GLN A 379 -13.82 -10.57 4.86
C GLN A 379 -15.04 -9.79 5.36
N MET A 380 -16.14 -9.77 4.61
CA MET A 380 -17.38 -9.14 5.06
C MET A 380 -17.89 -9.78 6.36
N ASP A 381 -17.91 -11.12 6.44
CA ASP A 381 -18.33 -11.84 7.66
C ASP A 381 -17.42 -11.52 8.84
N THR A 382 -16.10 -11.40 8.60
CA THR A 382 -15.13 -10.99 9.61
C THR A 382 -15.44 -9.59 10.15
N VAL A 383 -15.69 -8.62 9.28
CA VAL A 383 -16.02 -7.24 9.69
C VAL A 383 -17.32 -7.18 10.45
N LEU A 384 -18.37 -7.87 9.98
CA LEU A 384 -19.66 -7.96 10.68
C LEU A 384 -19.51 -8.61 12.05
N GLY A 385 -18.66 -9.63 12.17
CA GLY A 385 -18.34 -10.27 13.45
C GLY A 385 -17.70 -9.29 14.46
N TYR A 386 -16.80 -8.41 14.02
CA TYR A 386 -16.25 -7.35 14.87
C TYR A 386 -17.29 -6.28 15.24
N ILE A 387 -18.18 -5.92 14.34
CA ILE A 387 -19.29 -5.01 14.64
C ILE A 387 -20.15 -5.57 15.77
N GLU A 388 -20.51 -6.84 15.70
CA GLU A 388 -21.28 -7.52 16.76
C GLU A 388 -20.49 -7.62 18.08
N ALA A 389 -19.17 -7.87 18.01
CA ALA A 389 -18.32 -7.88 19.20
C ALA A 389 -18.32 -6.52 19.89
N GLY A 390 -18.16 -5.42 19.15
CA GLY A 390 -18.20 -4.06 19.71
C GLY A 390 -19.53 -3.74 20.41
N LYS A 391 -20.66 -4.13 19.78
CA LYS A 391 -21.99 -4.00 20.40
C LYS A 391 -22.09 -4.78 21.72
N LYS A 392 -21.60 -6.03 21.74
CA LYS A 392 -21.62 -6.89 22.94
C LYS A 392 -20.74 -6.37 24.08
N GLU A 393 -19.63 -5.72 23.75
CA GLU A 393 -18.73 -5.09 24.72
C GLU A 393 -19.24 -3.74 25.23
N GLY A 394 -20.40 -3.26 24.74
CA GLY A 394 -21.06 -2.05 25.20
C GLY A 394 -20.68 -0.77 24.46
N ALA A 395 -19.98 -0.85 23.34
CA ALA A 395 -19.77 0.30 22.49
C ALA A 395 -21.07 0.71 21.75
N THR A 396 -21.28 2.01 21.61
CA THR A 396 -22.50 2.56 20.99
C THR A 396 -22.30 2.73 19.48
N VAL A 397 -23.19 2.16 18.65
CA VAL A 397 -23.19 2.40 17.19
C VAL A 397 -23.77 3.80 16.93
N LEU A 398 -22.95 4.71 16.45
CA LEU A 398 -23.34 6.08 16.09
C LEU A 398 -23.77 6.21 14.62
N SER A 399 -23.24 5.34 13.77
CA SER A 399 -23.59 5.25 12.33
C SER A 399 -23.32 3.85 11.79
N GLY A 400 -24.08 3.40 10.80
CA GLY A 400 -23.89 2.13 10.12
C GLY A 400 -24.17 0.91 11.01
N GLY A 401 -23.22 0.00 11.10
CA GLY A 401 -23.29 -1.19 11.98
C GLY A 401 -23.97 -2.40 11.36
N LYS A 402 -24.09 -2.48 10.04
CA LYS A 402 -24.73 -3.59 9.31
C LYS A 402 -24.25 -3.69 7.85
N ARG A 403 -24.62 -4.79 7.21
CA ARG A 403 -24.51 -4.94 5.77
C ARG A 403 -25.33 -3.86 5.05
N ALA A 404 -24.77 -3.27 4.00
CA ALA A 404 -25.48 -2.35 3.14
C ALA A 404 -26.14 -3.07 1.98
N SER A 405 -27.38 -2.69 1.64
CA SER A 405 -28.06 -3.16 0.44
C SER A 405 -27.66 -2.27 -0.74
N VAL A 406 -26.97 -2.88 -1.70
CA VAL A 406 -26.55 -2.25 -2.95
C VAL A 406 -26.89 -3.22 -4.09
N ASN A 407 -27.62 -2.76 -5.11
CA ASN A 407 -27.96 -3.56 -6.30
C ASN A 407 -28.60 -4.95 -5.98
N GLY A 408 -29.44 -5.03 -4.95
CA GLY A 408 -30.19 -6.24 -4.62
C GLY A 408 -29.42 -7.25 -3.76
N ASP A 409 -28.44 -6.82 -2.98
CA ASP A 409 -27.69 -7.63 -1.99
C ASP A 409 -26.77 -8.73 -2.55
N HIS A 410 -26.40 -8.66 -3.83
CA HIS A 410 -25.50 -9.64 -4.43
C HIS A 410 -24.03 -9.40 -4.13
N GLY A 411 -23.62 -8.16 -3.79
CA GLY A 411 -22.25 -7.78 -3.48
C GLY A 411 -21.97 -7.73 -1.97
N TYR A 412 -20.70 -7.51 -1.63
CA TYR A 412 -20.19 -7.54 -0.26
C TYR A 412 -20.05 -6.12 0.31
N PHE A 413 -21.16 -5.44 0.61
CA PHE A 413 -21.16 -4.06 1.06
C PHE A 413 -21.45 -3.94 2.56
N ILE A 414 -20.71 -3.05 3.24
CA ILE A 414 -20.92 -2.70 4.66
C ILE A 414 -21.09 -1.18 4.75
N GLU A 415 -22.06 -0.74 5.57
CA GLU A 415 -22.26 0.68 5.84
C GLU A 415 -21.04 1.28 6.58
N PRO A 416 -20.67 2.56 6.29
CA PRO A 416 -19.67 3.27 7.09
C PRO A 416 -20.07 3.23 8.56
N THR A 417 -19.28 2.53 9.36
CA THR A 417 -19.63 2.24 10.75
C THR A 417 -18.75 3.04 11.70
N ILE A 418 -19.40 3.72 12.66
CA ILE A 418 -18.74 4.52 13.70
C ILE A 418 -19.26 4.05 15.05
N PHE A 419 -18.34 3.66 15.92
CA PHE A 419 -18.59 3.36 17.32
C PHE A 419 -18.16 4.51 18.22
N GLY A 420 -19.02 4.90 19.18
CA GLY A 420 -18.74 5.81 20.27
C GLY A 420 -18.64 5.10 21.62
N GLY A 421 -18.06 5.77 22.61
CA GLY A 421 -17.91 5.24 23.96
C GLY A 421 -16.98 4.00 24.02
N VAL A 422 -16.05 3.89 23.09
CA VAL A 422 -15.12 2.76 23.03
C VAL A 422 -14.05 2.91 24.10
N LYS A 423 -13.79 1.84 24.86
CA LYS A 423 -12.65 1.75 25.77
C LYS A 423 -11.48 1.08 25.06
N ASN A 424 -10.25 1.46 25.45
CA ASN A 424 -9.05 0.99 24.75
C ASN A 424 -8.79 -0.53 24.89
N ASP A 425 -9.37 -1.20 25.88
CA ASP A 425 -9.30 -2.65 26.10
C ASP A 425 -10.33 -3.45 25.31
N MET A 426 -11.32 -2.80 24.69
CA MET A 426 -12.31 -3.48 23.86
C MET A 426 -11.65 -4.09 22.61
N LYS A 427 -12.17 -5.24 22.16
CA LYS A 427 -11.69 -5.97 20.99
C LYS A 427 -11.58 -5.09 19.73
N ILE A 428 -12.61 -4.26 19.50
CA ILE A 428 -12.64 -3.33 18.35
C ILE A 428 -11.59 -2.21 18.42
N ALA A 429 -10.99 -1.95 19.60
CA ALA A 429 -9.88 -1.01 19.78
C ALA A 429 -8.51 -1.69 19.73
N GLN A 430 -8.42 -2.99 20.03
CA GLN A 430 -7.15 -3.72 20.10
C GLN A 430 -6.82 -4.50 18.84
N GLU A 431 -7.81 -5.07 18.16
CA GLU A 431 -7.61 -5.92 17.00
C GLU A 431 -7.88 -5.20 15.68
N GLU A 432 -7.17 -5.59 14.64
CA GLU A 432 -7.36 -5.08 13.29
C GLU A 432 -8.64 -5.65 12.67
N ILE A 433 -9.60 -4.78 12.34
CA ILE A 433 -10.89 -5.17 11.72
C ILE A 433 -10.75 -5.33 10.20
N PHE A 434 -9.97 -4.46 9.59
CA PHE A 434 -9.71 -4.40 8.15
C PHE A 434 -10.98 -4.21 7.32
N GLY A 435 -11.73 -3.16 7.66
CA GLY A 435 -13.01 -2.78 7.05
C GLY A 435 -13.47 -1.40 7.50
N PRO A 436 -14.62 -0.89 7.02
CA PRO A 436 -15.08 0.47 7.23
C PRO A 436 -15.67 0.68 8.62
N VAL A 437 -14.87 0.42 9.66
CA VAL A 437 -15.29 0.48 11.07
C VAL A 437 -14.32 1.33 11.87
N LEU A 438 -14.83 2.43 12.43
CA LEU A 438 -14.12 3.37 13.25
C LEU A 438 -14.48 3.18 14.73
N ALA A 439 -13.48 3.07 15.59
CA ALA A 439 -13.63 3.09 17.04
C ALA A 439 -13.24 4.48 17.55
N THR A 440 -14.17 5.21 18.23
CA THR A 440 -13.90 6.53 18.80
C THR A 440 -13.72 6.43 20.31
N LEU A 441 -12.61 7.02 20.78
CA LEU A 441 -12.18 7.08 22.16
C LEU A 441 -11.95 8.55 22.55
N THR A 442 -12.04 8.86 23.84
CA THR A 442 -11.74 10.19 24.34
C THR A 442 -10.48 10.23 25.18
N PHE A 443 -9.90 11.42 25.34
CA PHE A 443 -8.77 11.67 26.22
C PHE A 443 -8.83 13.09 26.79
N ASP A 444 -8.14 13.30 27.92
CA ASP A 444 -8.10 14.59 28.60
C ASP A 444 -6.83 15.40 28.26
N ASP A 445 -5.67 14.74 28.12
CA ASP A 445 -4.39 15.41 27.90
C ASP A 445 -3.41 14.60 27.03
N ILE A 446 -2.25 15.20 26.73
CA ILE A 446 -1.22 14.61 25.86
C ILE A 446 -0.55 13.37 26.48
N GLU A 447 -0.46 13.31 27.82
CA GLU A 447 0.16 12.19 28.53
C GLU A 447 -0.72 10.94 28.41
N GLU A 448 -2.02 11.12 28.67
CA GLU A 448 -3.01 10.06 28.56
C GLU A 448 -3.08 9.53 27.13
N VAL A 449 -3.24 10.41 26.12
CA VAL A 449 -3.39 9.95 24.72
C VAL A 449 -2.14 9.26 24.21
N ALA A 450 -0.93 9.70 24.61
CA ALA A 450 0.31 9.03 24.24
C ALA A 450 0.38 7.60 24.81
N ALA A 451 -0.06 7.42 26.06
CA ALA A 451 -0.13 6.11 26.70
C ALA A 451 -1.17 5.21 26.03
N LEU A 452 -2.41 5.69 25.83
CA LEU A 452 -3.49 4.94 25.17
C LEU A 452 -3.16 4.56 23.73
N ALA A 453 -2.61 5.50 22.95
CA ALA A 453 -2.22 5.26 21.55
C ALA A 453 -1.17 4.14 21.44
N ASN A 454 -0.20 4.13 22.35
CA ASN A 454 0.86 3.12 22.38
C ASN A 454 0.44 1.78 23.01
N ASN A 455 -0.64 1.75 23.79
CA ASN A 455 -1.16 0.53 24.42
C ASN A 455 -1.95 -0.30 23.39
N ASN A 456 -1.23 -0.82 22.41
CA ASN A 456 -1.71 -1.69 21.33
C ASN A 456 -0.53 -2.49 20.77
N PRO A 457 -0.71 -3.74 20.30
CA PRO A 457 0.39 -4.54 19.75
C PRO A 457 0.98 -4.01 18.45
N TYR A 458 0.26 -3.17 17.74
CA TYR A 458 0.66 -2.60 16.45
C TYR A 458 1.41 -1.27 16.58
N GLY A 459 2.02 -0.84 15.47
CA GLY A 459 2.72 0.44 15.38
C GLY A 459 3.05 0.79 13.93
N LEU A 460 2.07 0.72 13.01
CA LEU A 460 2.31 1.01 11.60
C LEU A 460 2.30 2.51 11.34
N ALA A 461 1.21 3.19 11.67
CA ALA A 461 1.08 4.62 11.47
C ALA A 461 0.34 5.30 12.62
N ALA A 462 0.36 6.64 12.61
CA ALA A 462 -0.40 7.50 13.50
C ALA A 462 -0.67 8.85 12.83
N ALA A 463 -1.69 9.58 13.30
CA ALA A 463 -1.88 10.98 12.92
C ALA A 463 -2.23 11.87 14.11
N ILE A 464 -1.86 13.15 14.01
CA ILE A 464 -2.04 14.18 15.03
C ILE A 464 -2.66 15.41 14.37
N TRP A 465 -3.75 15.90 14.94
CA TRP A 465 -4.42 17.13 14.50
C TRP A 465 -4.36 18.17 15.61
N THR A 466 -3.59 19.22 15.41
CA THR A 466 -3.40 20.34 16.37
C THR A 466 -2.81 21.54 15.64
N ASN A 467 -3.11 22.74 16.11
CA ASN A 467 -2.45 23.97 15.67
C ASN A 467 -1.21 24.33 16.52
N ASP A 468 -0.96 23.60 17.62
CA ASP A 468 0.22 23.77 18.46
C ASP A 468 1.40 22.92 17.93
N ILE A 469 2.38 23.57 17.33
CA ILE A 469 3.57 22.91 16.77
C ILE A 469 4.39 22.17 17.84
N LYS A 470 4.43 22.68 19.08
CA LYS A 470 5.17 22.02 20.18
C LYS A 470 4.49 20.72 20.57
N LYS A 471 3.16 20.74 20.71
CA LYS A 471 2.34 19.57 21.00
C LYS A 471 2.49 18.51 19.91
N ALA A 472 2.38 18.92 18.62
CA ALA A 472 2.58 18.04 17.47
C ALA A 472 3.95 17.35 17.51
N HIS A 473 5.01 18.12 17.73
CA HIS A 473 6.38 17.59 17.76
C HIS A 473 6.62 16.67 18.95
N GLN A 474 6.21 17.09 20.17
CA GLN A 474 6.36 16.28 21.38
C GLN A 474 5.64 14.94 21.25
N LEU A 475 4.41 14.93 20.76
CA LEU A 475 3.63 13.70 20.62
C LEU A 475 4.20 12.80 19.52
N SER A 476 4.64 13.35 18.39
CA SER A 476 5.24 12.56 17.31
C SER A 476 6.46 11.75 17.75
N LEU A 477 7.29 12.29 18.66
CA LEU A 477 8.45 11.59 19.24
C LEU A 477 8.05 10.46 20.20
N ARG A 478 6.87 10.52 20.77
CA ARG A 478 6.37 9.55 21.77
C ARG A 478 5.59 8.40 21.16
N LEU A 479 4.98 8.60 20.00
CA LEU A 479 4.20 7.56 19.32
C LEU A 479 5.11 6.48 18.75
N LYS A 480 4.78 5.22 19.04
CA LYS A 480 5.49 4.04 18.52
C LYS A 480 4.88 3.62 17.19
N ALA A 481 5.12 4.42 16.16
CA ALA A 481 4.60 4.24 14.80
C ALA A 481 5.71 4.50 13.76
N GLY A 482 5.67 3.77 12.67
CA GLY A 482 6.65 3.93 11.58
C GLY A 482 6.42 5.20 10.75
N THR A 483 5.16 5.64 10.64
CA THR A 483 4.77 6.89 9.99
C THR A 483 3.89 7.71 10.93
N VAL A 484 4.18 9.01 11.06
CA VAL A 484 3.33 9.95 11.82
C VAL A 484 2.98 11.12 10.92
N TRP A 485 1.69 11.31 10.67
CA TRP A 485 1.16 12.46 9.95
C TRP A 485 0.76 13.58 10.91
N ILE A 486 0.97 14.81 10.53
CA ILE A 486 0.53 16.00 11.30
C ILE A 486 -0.37 16.84 10.39
N ASN A 487 -1.61 17.08 10.84
CA ASN A 487 -2.65 17.83 10.11
C ASN A 487 -2.96 17.28 8.70
N THR A 488 -2.72 16.01 8.51
CA THR A 488 -3.06 15.24 7.30
C THR A 488 -3.21 13.76 7.64
N TYR A 489 -3.70 12.94 6.70
CA TYR A 489 -3.76 11.49 6.83
C TYR A 489 -3.54 10.82 5.48
N GLY A 490 -2.74 9.73 5.46
CA GLY A 490 -2.63 8.83 4.32
C GLY A 490 -1.77 9.33 3.17
N LEU A 491 -1.05 10.45 3.30
CA LEU A 491 -0.13 10.91 2.26
C LEU A 491 1.09 9.98 2.22
N MET A 492 1.41 9.52 1.02
CA MET A 492 2.57 8.66 0.73
C MET A 492 3.36 9.22 -0.44
N ASP A 493 4.66 8.93 -0.46
CA ASP A 493 5.58 9.30 -1.52
C ASP A 493 6.60 8.18 -1.72
N ALA A 494 6.97 7.87 -2.96
CA ALA A 494 7.94 6.83 -3.28
C ALA A 494 9.32 7.06 -2.63
N ALA A 495 9.66 8.30 -2.28
CA ALA A 495 10.93 8.66 -1.66
C ALA A 495 10.94 8.56 -0.12
N LEU A 496 9.77 8.39 0.53
CA LEU A 496 9.68 8.28 1.98
C LEU A 496 9.54 6.81 2.42
N PRO A 497 10.33 6.35 3.40
CA PRO A 497 10.24 4.97 3.88
C PRO A 497 8.90 4.73 4.57
N PHE A 498 8.31 3.57 4.30
CA PHE A 498 7.10 3.07 4.94
C PHE A 498 7.39 1.74 5.64
N GLY A 499 6.81 1.52 6.82
CA GLY A 499 6.95 0.26 7.56
C GLY A 499 6.65 0.40 9.03
N GLY A 500 6.40 -0.75 9.68
CA GLY A 500 5.88 -0.82 11.02
C GLY A 500 6.92 -0.84 12.14
N PHE A 501 6.42 -0.56 13.35
CA PHE A 501 7.02 -0.86 14.64
C PHE A 501 6.25 -2.03 15.27
N LYS A 502 6.81 -2.64 16.29
CA LYS A 502 6.17 -3.73 17.07
C LYS A 502 5.67 -4.87 16.17
N GLN A 503 4.41 -5.32 16.32
CA GLN A 503 3.85 -6.42 15.54
C GLN A 503 3.30 -5.99 14.16
N SER A 504 3.48 -4.73 13.77
CA SER A 504 3.24 -4.29 12.40
C SER A 504 4.37 -4.66 11.43
N GLY A 505 5.43 -5.28 11.94
CA GLY A 505 6.49 -5.84 11.11
C GLY A 505 7.83 -5.14 11.26
N PHE A 506 8.76 -5.49 10.37
CA PHE A 506 10.12 -4.95 10.31
C PHE A 506 10.64 -4.92 8.88
N GLY A 507 11.68 -4.13 8.67
CA GLY A 507 12.10 -3.67 7.36
C GLY A 507 11.43 -2.36 7.00
N ARG A 508 11.73 -1.86 5.82
CA ARG A 508 11.07 -0.70 5.24
C ARG A 508 10.84 -0.94 3.75
N GLU A 509 9.70 -0.50 3.29
CA GLU A 509 9.37 -0.36 1.88
C GLU A 509 9.43 1.12 1.51
N LEU A 510 9.55 1.44 0.24
CA LEU A 510 9.75 2.78 -0.27
C LEU A 510 11.05 3.46 0.23
N GLY A 511 11.33 4.64 -0.29
CA GLY A 511 12.55 5.37 0.02
C GLY A 511 13.84 4.61 -0.31
N MET A 512 14.96 5.23 0.03
CA MET A 512 16.28 4.61 -0.14
C MET A 512 16.51 3.42 0.80
N HIS A 513 15.83 3.40 1.95
CA HIS A 513 16.00 2.37 2.98
C HIS A 513 15.56 0.98 2.51
N ALA A 514 14.64 0.89 1.54
CA ALA A 514 14.28 -0.39 0.93
C ALA A 514 15.48 -1.07 0.23
N ILE A 515 16.41 -0.29 -0.35
CA ILE A 515 17.60 -0.81 -1.03
C ILE A 515 18.47 -1.69 -0.09
N GLU A 516 18.54 -1.33 1.19
CA GLU A 516 19.30 -2.09 2.20
C GLU A 516 18.77 -3.51 2.39
N HIS A 517 17.48 -3.70 2.17
CA HIS A 517 16.83 -5.01 2.31
C HIS A 517 16.97 -5.90 1.07
N TYR A 518 17.42 -5.35 -0.05
CA TYR A 518 17.60 -6.05 -1.32
C TYR A 518 19.06 -6.16 -1.75
N THR A 519 20.00 -5.76 -0.86
CA THR A 519 21.44 -5.83 -1.08
C THR A 519 22.17 -6.47 0.09
N GLU A 520 23.31 -7.13 -0.22
CA GLU A 520 24.30 -7.60 0.76
C GLU A 520 25.52 -6.69 0.73
N LEU A 521 26.03 -6.37 1.90
CA LEU A 521 27.25 -5.57 2.01
C LEU A 521 28.48 -6.50 2.14
N LYS A 522 29.41 -6.40 1.19
CA LYS A 522 30.66 -7.15 1.16
C LYS A 522 31.83 -6.21 1.39
N SER A 523 32.73 -6.54 2.32
CA SER A 523 33.99 -5.82 2.53
C SER A 523 35.11 -6.48 1.73
N VAL A 524 35.92 -5.68 1.04
CA VAL A 524 37.08 -6.14 0.26
C VAL A 524 38.34 -5.49 0.80
N TRP A 525 39.35 -6.30 1.06
CA TRP A 525 40.69 -5.88 1.49
C TRP A 525 41.71 -6.23 0.41
N MET A 526 42.49 -5.24 0.00
CA MET A 526 43.58 -5.41 -0.92
C MET A 526 44.88 -4.99 -0.25
N SER A 527 45.79 -5.92 -0.03
CA SER A 527 47.13 -5.60 0.46
C SER A 527 47.91 -4.90 -0.65
N LEU A 528 48.57 -3.79 -0.32
CA LEU A 528 49.41 -2.99 -1.24
C LEU A 528 50.88 -3.33 -1.09
#